data_d9cea2bd536852f209a32afb67d28ea5
#
_entry.id   d9cea2bd536852f209a32afb67d28ea5
#
_cell.length_a   1.000
_cell.length_b   1.000
_cell.length_c   1.000
_cell.angle_alpha   90.00
_cell.angle_beta   90.00
_cell.angle_gamma   90.00
#
_symmetry.space_group_name_H-M   'P 1'
#
loop_
_entity.id
_entity.type
_entity.pdbx_description
1 polymer ?
#
loop_
_entity_poly.entity_id
_entity_poly.type
_entity_poly.pdbx_seq_one_letter_code
_entity_poly.pdbx_strand_id
1 'polypeptide(L)'
;MVIDASVAVDGLIDQTSAGDHARELMGQPGIYVPDLLYSEVSSALRKHEVRLERSLDSEFGTLLRIPWDWVPISVFSPLTWALRHEVSLYDAAYVALAMALGVPLATTDRKLARASTRYCEVVIPGE
;
A
#
# COMPACT_ATOMS: atom_id res chain seq x y z
N MET A 1 5.78 5.58 7.95
CA MET A 1 5.22 5.90 6.63
C MET A 1 3.98 5.06 6.38
N VAL A 2 3.19 5.45 5.41
CA VAL A 2 2.07 4.65 4.90
C VAL A 2 2.54 3.92 3.65
N ILE A 3 2.20 2.64 3.53
CA ILE A 3 2.50 1.83 2.33
C ILE A 3 1.18 1.52 1.64
N ASP A 4 1.11 1.71 0.32
CA ASP A 4 -0.06 1.30 -0.44
C ASP A 4 0.03 -0.17 -0.89
N ALA A 5 -1.06 -0.68 -1.46
CA ALA A 5 -1.14 -2.08 -1.88
C ALA A 5 -0.09 -2.45 -2.95
N SER A 6 0.31 -1.51 -3.81
CA SER A 6 1.28 -1.79 -4.88
C SER A 6 2.65 -2.21 -4.30
N VAL A 7 3.09 -1.52 -3.25
CA VAL A 7 4.35 -1.86 -2.56
C VAL A 7 4.24 -3.23 -1.89
N ALA A 8 3.12 -3.49 -1.21
CA ALA A 8 2.91 -4.77 -0.53
C ALA A 8 2.90 -5.94 -1.52
N VAL A 9 2.21 -5.80 -2.64
CA VAL A 9 2.15 -6.83 -3.68
C VAL A 9 3.55 -7.08 -4.25
N ASP A 10 4.28 -6.04 -4.62
CA ASP A 10 5.63 -6.20 -5.15
C ASP A 10 6.54 -6.91 -4.14
N GLY A 11 6.48 -6.52 -2.88
CA GLY A 11 7.28 -7.14 -1.83
C GLY A 11 6.95 -8.61 -1.60
N LEU A 12 5.70 -9.01 -1.80
CA LEU A 12 5.25 -10.39 -1.61
C LEU A 12 5.60 -11.30 -2.79
N ILE A 13 5.58 -10.80 -4.02
CA ILE A 13 5.64 -11.67 -5.20
C ILE A 13 6.73 -11.32 -6.21
N ASP A 14 7.24 -10.10 -6.25
CA ASP A 14 8.23 -9.69 -7.25
C ASP A 14 9.62 -10.20 -6.87
N GLN A 15 10.23 -10.99 -7.76
CA GLN A 15 11.55 -11.60 -7.56
C GLN A 15 12.69 -10.73 -8.10
N THR A 16 12.37 -9.60 -8.70
CA THR A 16 13.36 -8.67 -9.26
C THR A 16 13.80 -7.64 -8.21
N SER A 17 14.70 -6.72 -8.61
CA SER A 17 15.13 -5.62 -7.73
C SER A 17 13.98 -4.74 -7.25
N ALA A 18 12.89 -4.63 -8.01
CA ALA A 18 11.70 -3.91 -7.58
C ALA A 18 11.08 -4.53 -6.32
N GLY A 19 10.99 -5.86 -6.28
CA GLY A 19 10.54 -6.58 -5.09
C GLY A 19 11.49 -6.41 -3.91
N ASP A 20 12.80 -6.41 -4.16
CA ASP A 20 13.80 -6.19 -3.11
C ASP A 20 13.64 -4.80 -2.47
N HIS A 21 13.47 -3.76 -3.29
CA HIS A 21 13.24 -2.40 -2.80
C HIS A 21 11.94 -2.28 -2.00
N ALA A 22 10.87 -2.94 -2.48
CA ALA A 22 9.61 -2.97 -1.77
C ALA A 22 9.76 -3.64 -0.39
N ARG A 23 10.41 -4.80 -0.33
CA ARG A 23 10.65 -5.52 0.93
C ARG A 23 11.48 -4.71 1.91
N GLU A 24 12.46 -3.95 1.42
CA GLU A 24 13.26 -3.07 2.26
C GLU A 24 12.39 -2.00 2.94
N LEU A 25 11.48 -1.36 2.20
CA LEU A 25 10.54 -0.41 2.80
C LEU A 25 9.59 -1.09 3.77
N MET A 26 9.05 -2.25 3.41
CA MET A 26 8.10 -2.99 4.24
C MET A 26 8.69 -3.42 5.58
N GLY A 27 10.00 -3.60 5.66
CA GLY A 27 10.71 -4.00 6.88
C GLY A 27 11.09 -2.86 7.81
N GLN A 28 10.82 -1.61 7.43
CA GLN A 28 11.14 -0.47 8.28
C GLN A 28 10.17 -0.36 9.47
N PRO A 29 10.59 0.25 10.59
CA PRO A 29 9.69 0.52 11.70
C PRO A 29 8.72 1.65 11.34
N GLY A 30 7.57 1.70 12.04
CA GLY A 30 6.62 2.80 11.89
C GLY A 30 5.83 2.76 10.59
N ILE A 31 5.42 1.58 10.16
CA ILE A 31 4.56 1.40 8.99
C ILE A 31 3.10 1.36 9.43
N TYR A 32 2.29 2.20 8.79
CA TYR A 32 0.84 2.28 9.00
C TYR A 32 0.14 1.94 7.69
N VAL A 33 -0.93 1.18 7.76
CA VAL A 33 -1.72 0.82 6.58
C VAL A 33 -3.21 0.91 6.90
N PRO A 34 -4.04 1.37 5.95
CA PRO A 34 -5.47 1.25 6.13
C PRO A 34 -5.88 -0.22 6.02
N ASP A 35 -6.90 -0.62 6.76
CA ASP A 35 -7.39 -2.01 6.74
C ASP A 35 -7.90 -2.44 5.37
N LEU A 36 -8.25 -1.49 4.50
CA LEU A 36 -8.53 -1.72 3.09
C LEU A 36 -7.42 -2.51 2.37
N LEU A 37 -6.17 -2.37 2.81
CA LEU A 37 -5.02 -3.02 2.15
C LEU A 37 -5.20 -4.55 2.10
N TYR A 38 -5.82 -5.17 3.11
CA TYR A 38 -6.14 -6.59 3.09
C TYR A 38 -6.90 -7.00 1.84
N SER A 39 -7.99 -6.28 1.54
CA SER A 39 -8.84 -6.59 0.41
C SER A 39 -8.13 -6.35 -0.92
N GLU A 40 -7.38 -5.26 -1.01
CA GLU A 40 -6.67 -4.94 -2.25
C GLU A 40 -5.53 -5.92 -2.54
N VAL A 41 -4.73 -6.25 -1.54
CA VAL A 41 -3.64 -7.22 -1.70
C VAL A 41 -4.21 -8.62 -1.97
N SER A 42 -5.24 -9.04 -1.24
CA SER A 42 -5.89 -10.34 -1.48
C SER A 42 -6.42 -10.45 -2.90
N SER A 43 -7.06 -9.40 -3.41
CA SER A 43 -7.56 -9.35 -4.78
C SER A 43 -6.43 -9.47 -5.81
N ALA A 44 -5.32 -8.76 -5.58
CA ALA A 44 -4.15 -8.84 -6.45
C ALA A 44 -3.50 -10.23 -6.41
N LEU A 45 -3.35 -10.83 -5.22
CA LEU A 45 -2.79 -12.17 -5.07
C LEU A 45 -3.64 -13.20 -5.82
N ARG A 46 -4.95 -13.11 -5.72
CA ARG A 46 -5.86 -14.01 -6.44
C ARG A 46 -5.63 -13.94 -7.95
N LYS A 47 -5.48 -12.76 -8.52
CA LYS A 47 -5.17 -12.58 -9.94
C LYS A 47 -3.82 -13.19 -10.31
N HIS A 48 -2.82 -13.01 -9.46
CA HIS A 48 -1.49 -13.58 -9.67
C HIS A 48 -1.48 -15.12 -9.57
N GLU A 49 -2.29 -15.70 -8.69
CA GLU A 49 -2.45 -17.15 -8.63
C GLU A 49 -2.87 -17.72 -9.97
N VAL A 50 -3.87 -17.10 -10.60
CA VAL A 50 -4.35 -17.54 -11.92
C VAL A 50 -3.24 -17.43 -12.95
N ARG A 51 -2.53 -16.30 -12.99
CA ARG A 51 -1.47 -16.06 -13.96
C ARG A 51 -0.27 -16.99 -13.76
N LEU A 52 0.12 -17.25 -12.51
CA LEU A 52 1.28 -18.05 -12.15
C LEU A 52 0.98 -19.54 -12.07
N GLU A 53 -0.31 -19.92 -12.10
CA GLU A 53 -0.77 -21.30 -11.97
C GLU A 53 -0.22 -21.99 -10.72
N ARG A 54 -0.19 -21.24 -9.59
CA ARG A 54 0.22 -21.79 -8.29
C ARG A 54 -0.47 -21.06 -7.14
N SER A 55 -0.53 -21.74 -5.99
CA SER A 55 -1.07 -21.14 -4.76
C SER A 55 -0.14 -20.03 -4.23
N LEU A 56 -0.73 -18.96 -3.74
CA LEU A 56 -0.06 -17.89 -3.02
C LEU A 56 -0.47 -17.86 -1.53
N ASP A 57 -0.88 -19.00 -0.99
CA ASP A 57 -1.23 -19.12 0.44
C ASP A 57 -0.07 -18.68 1.34
N SER A 58 1.16 -19.00 0.95
CA SER A 58 2.36 -18.62 1.71
C SER A 58 2.54 -17.09 1.75
N GLU A 59 2.35 -16.44 0.60
CA GLU A 59 2.45 -14.99 0.49
C GLU A 59 1.36 -14.30 1.30
N PHE A 60 0.13 -14.80 1.24
CA PHE A 60 -0.95 -14.29 2.06
C PHE A 60 -0.67 -14.47 3.56
N GLY A 61 -0.15 -15.64 3.94
CA GLY A 61 0.25 -15.89 5.32
C GLY A 61 1.34 -14.93 5.80
N THR A 62 2.29 -14.58 4.92
CA THR A 62 3.31 -13.57 5.22
C THR A 62 2.68 -12.22 5.50
N LEU A 63 1.74 -11.78 4.65
CA LEU A 63 1.02 -10.52 4.84
C LEU A 63 0.39 -10.45 6.24
N LEU A 64 -0.25 -11.53 6.67
CA LEU A 64 -0.93 -11.57 7.97
C LEU A 64 0.03 -11.47 9.17
N ARG A 65 1.29 -11.80 8.97
CA ARG A 65 2.30 -11.80 10.04
C ARG A 65 3.11 -10.51 10.12
N ILE A 66 2.99 -9.60 9.15
CA ILE A 66 3.72 -8.35 9.18
C ILE A 66 3.19 -7.47 10.32
N PRO A 67 4.04 -7.00 11.24
CA PRO A 67 3.59 -6.25 12.41
C PRO A 67 3.38 -4.77 12.08
N TRP A 68 2.56 -4.47 11.09
CA TRP A 68 2.18 -3.10 10.76
C TRP A 68 1.05 -2.62 11.66
N ASP A 69 0.93 -1.30 11.79
CA ASP A 69 -0.21 -0.69 12.46
C ASP A 69 -1.37 -0.56 11.45
N TRP A 70 -2.39 -1.40 11.65
CA TRP A 70 -3.58 -1.43 10.82
C TRP A 70 -4.59 -0.42 11.32
N VAL A 71 -4.92 0.57 10.49
CA VAL A 71 -5.84 1.65 10.85
C VAL A 71 -7.18 1.46 10.16
N PRO A 72 -8.30 1.39 10.90
CA PRO A 72 -9.62 1.30 10.28
C PRO A 72 -9.91 2.54 9.43
N ILE A 73 -10.39 2.34 8.21
CA ILE A 73 -10.67 3.46 7.30
C ILE A 73 -11.74 4.41 7.85
N SER A 74 -12.64 3.92 8.70
CA SER A 74 -13.65 4.74 9.35
C SER A 74 -13.07 5.89 10.18
N VAL A 75 -11.85 5.70 10.71
CA VAL A 75 -11.17 6.72 11.55
C VAL A 75 -10.85 7.98 10.77
N PHE A 76 -10.54 7.86 9.48
CA PHE A 76 -10.15 9.00 8.64
C PHE A 76 -11.04 9.18 7.40
N SER A 77 -12.23 8.58 7.40
CA SER A 77 -13.15 8.65 6.24
C SER A 77 -13.58 10.06 5.85
N PRO A 78 -13.75 11.05 6.75
CA PRO A 78 -14.04 12.40 6.31
C PRO A 78 -12.96 12.99 5.41
N LEU A 79 -11.69 12.70 5.70
CA LEU A 79 -10.57 13.16 4.89
C LEU A 79 -10.52 12.40 3.55
N THR A 80 -10.77 11.09 3.57
CA THR A 80 -10.89 10.29 2.35
C THR A 80 -11.97 10.85 1.42
N TRP A 81 -13.13 11.17 1.97
CA TRP A 81 -14.24 11.76 1.20
C TRP A 81 -13.85 13.13 0.61
N ALA A 82 -13.11 13.94 1.35
CA ALA A 82 -12.63 15.24 0.88
C ALA A 82 -11.74 15.12 -0.36
N LEU A 83 -11.04 14.01 -0.55
CA LEU A 83 -10.15 13.76 -1.68
C LEU A 83 -10.84 13.07 -2.87
N ARG A 84 -12.15 12.84 -2.82
CA ARG A 84 -12.88 12.01 -3.79
C ARG A 84 -12.79 12.46 -5.25
N HIS A 85 -12.52 13.73 -5.49
CA HIS A 85 -12.40 14.27 -6.85
C HIS A 85 -10.94 14.30 -7.36
N GLU A 86 -9.98 14.02 -6.48
CA GLU A 86 -8.55 14.09 -6.81
C GLU A 86 -8.00 12.73 -7.22
N VAL A 87 -8.43 11.67 -6.53
CA VAL A 87 -8.01 10.29 -6.75
C VAL A 87 -9.20 9.37 -6.50
N SER A 88 -9.09 8.08 -6.88
CA SER A 88 -10.12 7.09 -6.54
C SER A 88 -10.30 7.03 -5.02
N LEU A 89 -11.47 6.60 -4.55
CA LEU A 89 -11.70 6.48 -3.11
C LEU A 89 -10.79 5.45 -2.45
N TYR A 90 -10.40 4.40 -3.18
CA TYR A 90 -9.42 3.43 -2.67
C TYR A 90 -8.04 4.08 -2.48
N ASP A 91 -7.55 4.80 -3.48
CA ASP A 91 -6.27 5.53 -3.38
C ASP A 91 -6.34 6.64 -2.33
N ALA A 92 -7.49 7.31 -2.24
CA ALA A 92 -7.70 8.36 -1.25
C ALA A 92 -7.52 7.87 0.19
N ALA A 93 -7.82 6.61 0.47
CA ALA A 93 -7.62 6.04 1.81
C ALA A 93 -6.14 6.08 2.24
N TYR A 94 -5.23 5.76 1.33
CA TYR A 94 -3.79 5.81 1.62
C TYR A 94 -3.29 7.23 1.78
N VAL A 95 -3.69 8.13 0.88
CA VAL A 95 -3.30 9.55 0.93
C VAL A 95 -3.84 10.20 2.21
N ALA A 96 -5.10 9.94 2.53
CA ALA A 96 -5.74 10.49 3.72
C ALA A 96 -5.05 10.05 5.01
N LEU A 97 -4.66 8.76 5.08
CA LEU A 97 -3.94 8.25 6.25
C LEU A 97 -2.56 8.91 6.39
N ALA A 98 -1.83 9.05 5.29
CA ALA A 98 -0.53 9.73 5.29
C ALA A 98 -0.67 11.19 5.75
N MET A 99 -1.69 11.90 5.26
CA MET A 99 -1.98 13.27 5.68
C MET A 99 -2.32 13.35 7.17
N ALA A 100 -3.21 12.49 7.63
CA ALA A 100 -3.67 12.50 9.02
C ALA A 100 -2.52 12.24 10.00
N LEU A 101 -1.57 11.39 9.63
CA LEU A 101 -0.42 11.05 10.47
C LEU A 101 0.79 11.97 10.23
N GLY A 102 0.78 12.76 9.17
CA GLY A 102 1.92 13.61 8.82
C GLY A 102 3.15 12.80 8.42
N VAL A 103 2.97 11.69 7.72
CA VAL A 103 4.04 10.78 7.30
C VAL A 103 4.05 10.60 5.79
N PRO A 104 5.16 10.13 5.20
CA PRO A 104 5.23 9.86 3.76
C PRO A 104 4.31 8.70 3.34
N LEU A 105 3.91 8.74 2.06
CA LEU A 105 3.24 7.65 1.36
C LEU A 105 4.23 6.97 0.43
N ALA A 106 4.40 5.65 0.57
CA ALA A 106 5.19 4.83 -0.35
C ALA A 106 4.26 4.15 -1.35
N THR A 107 4.56 4.30 -2.63
CA THR A 107 3.79 3.69 -3.72
C THR A 107 4.70 3.39 -4.91
N THR A 108 4.37 2.34 -5.67
CA THR A 108 4.99 2.07 -6.97
C THR A 108 4.14 2.61 -8.13
N ASP A 109 2.93 3.06 -7.84
CA ASP A 109 2.02 3.64 -8.83
C ASP A 109 2.42 5.10 -9.09
N ARG A 110 3.03 5.34 -10.25
CA ARG A 110 3.53 6.67 -10.67
C ARG A 110 2.41 7.71 -10.78
N LYS A 111 1.23 7.30 -11.19
CA LYS A 111 0.08 8.20 -11.30
C LYS A 111 -0.37 8.65 -9.91
N LEU A 112 -0.50 7.72 -8.98
CA LEU A 112 -0.83 8.04 -7.60
C LEU A 112 0.26 8.90 -6.95
N ALA A 113 1.52 8.57 -7.19
CA ALA A 113 2.65 9.35 -6.68
C ALA A 113 2.52 10.82 -7.09
N ARG A 114 2.31 11.09 -8.37
CA ARG A 114 2.16 12.46 -8.88
C ARG A 114 0.97 13.19 -8.28
N ALA A 115 -0.17 12.50 -8.15
CA ALA A 115 -1.38 13.09 -7.59
C ALA A 115 -1.23 13.39 -6.08
N SER A 116 -0.39 12.64 -5.39
CA SER A 116 -0.26 12.71 -3.93
C SER A 116 0.72 13.78 -3.44
N THR A 117 1.64 14.26 -4.29
CA THR A 117 2.68 15.22 -3.89
C THR A 117 2.13 16.53 -3.32
N ARG A 118 0.89 16.88 -3.66
CA ARG A 118 0.20 18.07 -3.12
C ARG A 118 -0.21 17.88 -1.66
N TYR A 119 -0.28 16.65 -1.17
CA TYR A 119 -0.90 16.31 0.11
C TYR A 119 0.08 15.72 1.12
N CYS A 120 1.11 15.04 0.63
CA CYS A 120 2.09 14.38 1.49
C CYS A 120 3.40 14.16 0.74
N GLU A 121 4.45 13.86 1.49
CA GLU A 121 5.70 13.38 0.90
C GLU A 121 5.46 12.01 0.29
N VAL A 122 6.08 11.75 -0.87
CA VAL A 122 5.92 10.49 -1.60
C VAL A 122 7.27 9.81 -1.72
N VAL A 123 7.30 8.51 -1.43
CA VAL A 123 8.48 7.66 -1.58
C VAL A 123 8.17 6.60 -2.63
N ILE A 124 9.04 6.46 -3.61
CA ILE A 124 8.97 5.38 -4.59
C ILE A 124 10.09 4.40 -4.28
N PRO A 125 9.79 3.09 -4.07
CA PRO A 125 10.83 2.12 -3.75
C PRO A 125 11.96 2.13 -4.77
N GLY A 126 13.20 2.18 -4.30
CA GLY A 126 14.38 2.18 -5.15
C GLY A 126 14.79 3.55 -5.70
N GLU A 127 14.09 4.58 -5.33
CA GLU A 127 14.43 5.97 -5.73
C GLU A 127 14.81 6.86 -4.56
#